data_025f239646a8cc8db3961b6cb408efbe
#
_entry.id   025f239646a8cc8db3961b6cb408efbe
#
_cell.length_a   1.000
_cell.length_b   1.000
_cell.length_c   1.000
_cell.angle_alpha   90.00
_cell.angle_beta   90.00
_cell.angle_gamma   90.00
#
_symmetry.space_group_name_H-M   'P 1'
#
loop_
_entity.id
_entity.type
_entity.pdbx_description
1 polymer ?
#
loop_
_entity_poly.entity_id
_entity_poly.type
_entity_poly.pdbx_seq_one_letter_code
_entity_poly.pdbx_strand_id
1 'polypeptide(L)'
;MDKKYIIEFLGTLVILIAKLTTEAQPAVMGVVYFSVYWMSRDITTGFFSPFGPMAAYMLNRGTMEDITYNLIAQFLGATGAILLLKPIKTYID
;
A
#
# COMPACT_ATOMS: atom_id res chain seq x y z
N MET A 1 -3.47 -5.66 -16.62
CA MET A 1 -2.82 -5.83 -15.32
C MET A 1 -3.74 -6.57 -14.39
N ASP A 2 -3.20 -7.48 -13.59
CA ASP A 2 -3.98 -8.25 -12.64
C ASP A 2 -4.58 -7.31 -11.57
N LYS A 3 -5.82 -7.60 -11.15
CA LYS A 3 -6.53 -6.81 -10.15
C LYS A 3 -5.74 -6.68 -8.85
N LYS A 4 -4.99 -7.73 -8.47
CA LYS A 4 -4.23 -7.70 -7.20
C LYS A 4 -3.19 -6.59 -7.18
N TYR A 5 -2.58 -6.27 -8.32
CA TYR A 5 -1.57 -5.21 -8.36
C TYR A 5 -2.21 -3.83 -8.32
N ILE A 6 -3.39 -3.68 -8.91
CA ILE A 6 -4.16 -2.43 -8.81
C ILE A 6 -4.56 -2.20 -7.36
N ILE A 7 -5.01 -3.24 -6.66
CA ILE A 7 -5.38 -3.15 -5.24
C ILE A 7 -4.15 -2.85 -4.37
N GLU A 8 -2.99 -3.44 -4.68
CA GLU A 8 -1.75 -3.11 -3.97
C GLU A 8 -1.39 -1.63 -4.15
N PHE A 9 -1.54 -1.09 -5.37
CA PHE A 9 -1.32 0.32 -5.64
C PHE A 9 -2.27 1.19 -4.82
N LEU A 10 -3.57 0.90 -4.88
CA LEU A 10 -4.59 1.70 -4.18
C LEU A 10 -4.47 1.60 -2.68
N GLY A 11 -4.20 0.39 -2.16
CA GLY A 11 -4.02 0.19 -0.72
C GLY A 11 -2.81 0.93 -0.18
N THR A 12 -1.69 0.87 -0.88
CA THR A 12 -0.49 1.61 -0.49
C THR A 12 -0.75 3.11 -0.51
N LEU A 13 -1.45 3.60 -1.54
CA LEU A 13 -1.82 5.01 -1.67
C LEU A 13 -2.64 5.47 -0.45
N VAL A 14 -3.70 4.74 -0.13
CA VAL A 14 -4.61 5.08 0.98
C VAL A 14 -3.88 5.03 2.32
N ILE A 15 -3.11 3.97 2.56
CA ILE A 15 -2.38 3.80 3.82
C ILE A 15 -1.38 4.94 4.01
N LEU A 16 -0.63 5.30 2.97
CA LEU A 16 0.36 6.37 3.10
C LEU A 16 -0.29 7.74 3.27
N ILE A 17 -1.39 8.01 2.56
CA ILE A 17 -2.12 9.26 2.75
C ILE A 17 -2.57 9.36 4.21
N ALA A 18 -3.18 8.30 4.75
CA ALA A 18 -3.62 8.30 6.14
C ALA A 18 -2.46 8.48 7.11
N LYS A 19 -1.35 7.76 6.88
CA LYS A 19 -0.18 7.81 7.74
C LYS A 19 0.42 9.22 7.78
N LEU A 20 0.57 9.85 6.63
CA LEU A 20 1.24 11.14 6.52
C LEU A 20 0.34 12.29 6.97
N THR A 21 -0.98 12.20 6.79
CA THR A 21 -1.90 13.26 7.20
C THR A 21 -2.25 13.22 8.68
N THR A 22 -2.13 12.06 9.34
CA THR A 22 -2.47 11.89 10.75
C THR A 22 -1.25 11.63 11.62
N GLU A 23 -0.05 11.73 11.06
CA GLU A 23 1.22 11.43 11.73
C GLU A 23 1.21 10.02 12.34
N ALA A 24 0.63 9.07 11.59
CA ALA A 24 0.53 7.66 11.98
C ALA A 24 -0.19 7.45 13.33
N GLN A 25 -1.23 8.24 13.57
CA GLN A 25 -2.02 8.12 14.80
C GLN A 25 -2.59 6.69 14.92
N PRO A 26 -2.30 5.95 16.02
CA PRO A 26 -2.57 4.52 16.07
C PRO A 26 -4.03 4.12 15.86
N ALA A 27 -4.99 4.85 16.43
CA ALA A 27 -6.40 4.51 16.25
C ALA A 27 -6.84 4.64 14.80
N VAL A 28 -6.40 5.73 14.13
CA VAL A 28 -6.71 5.96 12.72
C VAL A 28 -6.06 4.89 11.85
N MET A 29 -4.79 4.60 12.09
CA MET A 29 -4.07 3.59 11.31
C MET A 29 -4.68 2.20 11.51
N GLY A 30 -5.14 1.87 12.71
CA GLY A 30 -5.83 0.62 12.96
C GLY A 30 -7.09 0.46 12.11
N VAL A 31 -7.91 1.51 12.06
CA VAL A 31 -9.12 1.51 11.24
C VAL A 31 -8.79 1.42 9.75
N VAL A 32 -7.79 2.19 9.30
CA VAL A 32 -7.40 2.19 7.89
C VAL A 32 -6.88 0.82 7.45
N TYR A 33 -5.96 0.22 8.22
CA TYR A 33 -5.44 -1.11 7.90
C TYR A 33 -6.55 -2.16 7.92
N PHE A 34 -7.41 -2.12 8.93
CA PHE A 34 -8.54 -3.04 9.00
C PHE A 34 -9.41 -2.93 7.76
N SER A 35 -9.76 -1.71 7.37
CA SER A 35 -10.64 -1.47 6.22
C SER A 35 -10.00 -1.92 4.92
N VAL A 36 -8.72 -1.57 4.70
CA VAL A 36 -8.01 -1.93 3.47
C VAL A 36 -7.85 -3.45 3.37
N TYR A 37 -7.46 -4.11 4.46
CA TYR A 37 -7.32 -5.57 4.46
C TYR A 37 -8.66 -6.26 4.26
N TRP A 38 -9.71 -5.76 4.90
CA TRP A 38 -11.05 -6.32 4.75
C TRP A 38 -11.51 -6.27 3.30
N MET A 39 -11.34 -5.12 2.65
CA MET A 39 -11.80 -4.92 1.27
C MET A 39 -10.97 -5.70 0.25
N SER A 40 -9.71 -5.94 0.54
CA SER A 40 -8.78 -6.54 -0.41
C SER A 40 -8.54 -8.04 -0.17
N ARG A 41 -9.06 -8.63 0.89
CA ARG A 41 -8.70 -9.98 1.33
C ARG A 41 -8.92 -11.07 0.30
N ASP A 42 -9.93 -10.92 -0.58
CA ASP A 42 -10.25 -11.93 -1.58
C ASP A 42 -9.58 -11.66 -2.93
N ILE A 43 -8.84 -10.56 -3.04
CA ILE A 43 -8.22 -10.13 -4.30
C ILE A 43 -6.71 -10.23 -4.23
N THR A 44 -6.13 -9.85 -3.12
CA THR A 44 -4.68 -9.83 -2.91
C THR A 44 -4.36 -10.32 -1.51
N THR A 45 -3.08 -10.66 -1.30
CA THR A 45 -2.59 -11.02 0.03
C THR A 45 -2.49 -9.81 0.96
N GLY A 46 -2.67 -8.59 0.42
CA GLY A 46 -2.73 -7.38 1.24
C GLY A 46 -1.41 -6.97 1.85
N PHE A 47 -0.30 -7.24 1.18
CA PHE A 47 1.01 -6.90 1.74
C PHE A 47 1.21 -5.40 1.91
N PHE A 48 0.96 -4.62 0.87
CA PHE A 48 1.09 -3.16 0.85
C PHE A 48 2.45 -2.66 1.33
N SER A 49 3.44 -3.54 1.41
CA SER A 49 4.81 -3.23 1.75
C SER A 49 5.73 -4.20 1.01
N PRO A 50 7.02 -3.83 0.78
CA PRO A 50 7.91 -4.70 0.03
C PRO A 50 8.31 -5.98 0.77
N PHE A 51 8.20 -5.98 2.09
CA PHE A 51 8.67 -7.11 2.89
C PHE A 51 7.78 -8.34 2.77
N GLY A 52 6.47 -8.16 2.59
CA GLY A 52 5.53 -9.26 2.45
C GLY A 52 5.82 -10.14 1.23
N PRO A 53 5.88 -9.57 0.02
CA PRO A 53 6.22 -10.35 -1.17
C PRO A 53 7.58 -11.01 -1.09
N MET A 54 8.57 -10.33 -0.50
CA MET A 54 9.91 -10.92 -0.33
C MET A 54 9.87 -12.12 0.60
N ALA A 55 9.17 -12.01 1.73
CA ALA A 55 9.02 -13.12 2.66
C ALA A 55 8.27 -14.29 2.01
N ALA A 56 7.23 -14.01 1.26
CA ALA A 56 6.47 -15.05 0.56
C ALA A 56 7.36 -15.80 -0.44
N TYR A 57 8.20 -15.08 -1.17
CA TYR A 57 9.14 -15.69 -2.10
C TYR A 57 10.12 -16.62 -1.36
N MET A 58 10.69 -16.14 -0.26
CA MET A 58 11.65 -16.91 0.53
C MET A 58 11.03 -18.17 1.15
N LEU A 59 9.72 -18.13 1.40
CA LEU A 59 8.98 -19.26 1.94
C LEU A 59 8.34 -20.14 0.84
N ASN A 60 8.71 -19.91 -0.42
CA ASN A 60 8.19 -20.62 -1.57
C ASN A 60 6.69 -20.47 -1.77
N ARG A 61 6.14 -19.31 -1.36
CA ARG A 61 4.72 -18.99 -1.49
C ARG A 61 4.43 -17.94 -2.56
N GLY A 62 5.47 -17.44 -3.21
CA GLY A 62 5.34 -16.44 -4.24
C GLY A 62 6.44 -16.56 -5.27
N THR A 63 6.35 -15.80 -6.33
CA THR A 63 7.31 -15.83 -7.43
C THR A 63 8.09 -14.51 -7.49
N MET A 64 9.21 -14.52 -8.21
CA MET A 64 9.98 -13.31 -8.46
C MET A 64 9.13 -12.30 -9.22
N GLU A 65 8.24 -12.75 -10.08
CA GLU A 65 7.30 -11.89 -10.80
C GLU A 65 6.37 -11.17 -9.80
N ASP A 66 5.84 -11.89 -8.81
CA ASP A 66 4.99 -11.29 -7.78
C ASP A 66 5.74 -10.20 -7.01
N ILE A 67 7.00 -10.45 -6.63
CA ILE A 67 7.81 -9.44 -5.95
C ILE A 67 7.92 -8.20 -6.83
N THR A 68 8.29 -8.38 -8.08
CA THR A 68 8.53 -7.28 -9.01
C THR A 68 7.28 -6.42 -9.19
N TYR A 69 6.15 -7.04 -9.50
CA TYR A 69 4.92 -6.30 -9.75
C TYR A 69 4.36 -5.66 -8.48
N ASN A 70 4.47 -6.33 -7.34
CA ASN A 70 4.05 -5.75 -6.07
C ASN A 70 4.90 -4.54 -5.70
N LEU A 71 6.21 -4.62 -5.88
CA LEU A 71 7.10 -3.49 -5.60
C LEU A 71 6.79 -2.31 -6.51
N ILE A 72 6.54 -2.55 -7.79
CA ILE A 72 6.17 -1.49 -8.73
C ILE A 72 4.85 -0.86 -8.31
N ALA A 73 3.84 -1.66 -8.01
CA ALA A 73 2.52 -1.17 -7.59
C ALA A 73 2.63 -0.33 -6.32
N GLN A 74 3.38 -0.80 -5.33
CA GLN A 74 3.58 -0.10 -4.06
C GLN A 74 4.36 1.19 -4.26
N PHE A 75 5.40 1.18 -5.09
CA PHE A 75 6.16 2.39 -5.41
C PHE A 75 5.27 3.44 -6.09
N LEU A 76 4.45 3.02 -7.05
CA LEU A 76 3.53 3.93 -7.72
C LEU A 76 2.48 4.47 -6.75
N GLY A 77 2.01 3.64 -5.82
CA GLY A 77 1.09 4.08 -4.78
C GLY A 77 1.72 5.13 -3.87
N ALA A 78 2.96 4.90 -3.45
CA ALA A 78 3.69 5.84 -2.63
C ALA A 78 3.92 7.17 -3.36
N THR A 79 4.32 7.09 -4.62
CA THR A 79 4.52 8.28 -5.46
C THR A 79 3.23 9.05 -5.61
N GLY A 80 2.11 8.34 -5.86
CA GLY A 80 0.80 8.96 -5.96
C GLY A 80 0.40 9.68 -4.68
N ALA A 81 0.65 9.07 -3.52
CA ALA A 81 0.36 9.70 -2.23
C ALA A 81 1.14 11.01 -2.06
N ILE A 82 2.43 10.99 -2.39
CA ILE A 82 3.29 12.18 -2.31
C ILE A 82 2.75 13.28 -3.22
N LEU A 83 2.42 12.94 -4.47
CA LEU A 83 1.93 13.91 -5.43
C LEU A 83 0.59 14.51 -5.02
N LEU A 84 -0.28 13.73 -4.37
CA LEU A 84 -1.57 14.23 -3.90
C LEU A 84 -1.41 15.12 -2.66
N LEU A 85 -0.48 14.80 -1.77
CA LEU A 85 -0.30 15.54 -0.53
C LEU A 85 0.56 16.79 -0.68
N LYS A 86 1.45 16.81 -1.64
CA LYS A 86 2.40 17.92 -1.81
C LYS A 86 1.72 19.28 -1.99
N PRO A 87 0.70 19.41 -2.85
CA PRO A 87 -0.02 20.70 -2.96
C PRO A 87 -0.74 21.07 -1.67
N ILE A 88 -1.35 20.10 -0.99
CA ILE A 88 -2.07 20.33 0.26
C ILE A 88 -1.12 20.86 1.32
N LYS A 89 0.04 20.23 1.45
CA LYS A 89 1.05 20.65 2.42
C LYS A 89 1.51 22.08 2.15
N THR A 90 1.67 22.45 0.89
CA THR A 90 2.07 23.81 0.51
C THR A 90 1.08 24.86 1.00
N TYR A 91 -0.21 24.54 1.03
CA TYR A 91 -1.25 25.47 1.49
C TYR A 91 -1.44 25.46 3.00
N ILE A 92 -1.15 24.35 3.66
CA ILE A 92 -1.40 24.18 5.09
C ILE A 92 -0.18 24.65 5.91
N ASP A 93 1.01 24.33 5.45
CA ASP A 93 2.25 24.72 6.10
C ASP A 93 2.62 26.15 5.71
#